data_9676e98205c81edb546837bf0e1de0b7
#
_entry.id   9676e98205c81edb546837bf0e1de0b7
#
_cell.length_a   1.000
_cell.length_b   1.000
_cell.length_c   1.000
_cell.angle_alpha   90.00
_cell.angle_beta   90.00
_cell.angle_gamma   90.00
#
_symmetry.space_group_name_H-M   'P 1'
#
loop_
_entity.id
_entity.type
_entity.pdbx_description
1 polymer ?
#
loop_
_entity_poly.entity_id
_entity_poly.type
_entity_poly.pdbx_seq_one_letter_code
_entity_poly.pdbx_strand_id
1 'polypeptide(L)'
;MNRIAIIGGDISGLSAAFYLEKARAEGTDLEYTLFEASQRLGGCMSSDRVDGCLVEAGPDSFLTEKPWAVALCKELGIADQLIGSNDSQRKTYIVVHGRLVAMPDGLMFMVPTQLMPTALSPLFSWSTKLRMLQELLHPPRPMQDDETVAQLVERHFGAEVVDRLADPLLSGVYGGDAGKLSARAVLPRFVEMEEKYGSLSRAMLAAHNKMLAQRKQQAPRPLFTSLREGMQQMVDAIVARLRPESIRLRQHVQRVYENGGWRVSIEMNGDEQFDSVIVAAPANVAGVLLDGVDQGLARNLLDITYSSSVTVTLGYYKQQLTTLPPGFGFLVPRSEGTRMLACTFVHNKFPHRAPEDKGILRCFLGGARDEAVLGLNDEEMLETVHRELRDIVRLEAQPIFARVYRWREAMAQYEPGHIARVEQIEKRVAEIPGLALAGNAYHGIGVPDCVRSGNEAANKVVQLVPEGQPAPS
;
A
#
# COMPACT_ATOMS: atom_id res chain seq x y z
N MET A 1 -32.90 16.87 -2.46
CA MET A 1 -31.43 16.96 -2.31
C MET A 1 -30.97 15.83 -1.40
N ASN A 2 -30.20 14.90 -1.90
CA ASN A 2 -29.74 13.69 -1.21
C ASN A 2 -28.49 14.01 -0.37
N ARG A 3 -28.51 13.72 0.93
CA ARG A 3 -27.40 14.02 1.87
C ARG A 3 -26.54 12.76 2.10
N ILE A 4 -25.25 12.85 1.83
CA ILE A 4 -24.30 11.73 1.93
C ILE A 4 -23.25 12.04 3.01
N ALA A 5 -23.07 11.12 3.96
CA ALA A 5 -21.98 11.19 4.92
C ALA A 5 -20.78 10.37 4.40
N ILE A 6 -19.57 10.92 4.51
CA ILE A 6 -18.31 10.21 4.29
C ILE A 6 -17.57 10.19 5.61
N ILE A 7 -17.20 9.01 6.10
CA ILE A 7 -16.51 8.84 7.39
C ILE A 7 -15.08 8.38 7.14
N GLY A 8 -14.12 9.26 7.40
CA GLY A 8 -12.69 9.08 7.16
C GLY A 8 -12.17 9.93 6.01
N GLY A 9 -11.13 10.71 6.29
CA GLY A 9 -10.52 11.69 5.38
C GLY A 9 -9.18 11.24 4.79
N ASP A 10 -8.88 9.93 4.75
CA ASP A 10 -7.74 9.38 4.01
C ASP A 10 -8.05 9.33 2.50
N ILE A 11 -7.09 8.91 1.68
CA ILE A 11 -7.16 8.95 0.21
C ILE A 11 -8.43 8.25 -0.34
N SER A 12 -8.95 7.23 0.34
CA SER A 12 -10.20 6.57 -0.08
C SER A 12 -11.43 7.47 0.12
N GLY A 13 -11.55 8.10 1.30
CA GLY A 13 -12.64 9.03 1.57
C GLY A 13 -12.53 10.33 0.78
N LEU A 14 -11.31 10.84 0.60
CA LEU A 14 -11.05 11.99 -0.27
C LEU A 14 -11.41 11.71 -1.73
N SER A 15 -11.08 10.52 -2.23
CA SER A 15 -11.49 10.10 -3.58
C SER A 15 -13.00 10.01 -3.70
N ALA A 16 -13.68 9.44 -2.69
CA ALA A 16 -15.14 9.42 -2.68
C ALA A 16 -15.72 10.84 -2.69
N ALA A 17 -15.20 11.75 -1.86
CA ALA A 17 -15.63 13.15 -1.83
C ALA A 17 -15.43 13.85 -3.18
N PHE A 18 -14.29 13.63 -3.84
CA PHE A 18 -13.99 14.18 -5.15
C PHE A 18 -14.99 13.72 -6.22
N TYR A 19 -15.30 12.43 -6.27
CA TYR A 19 -16.24 11.91 -7.25
C TYR A 19 -17.70 12.30 -6.96
N LEU A 20 -18.06 12.49 -5.69
CA LEU A 20 -19.37 13.08 -5.32
C LEU A 20 -19.44 14.56 -5.72
N GLU A 21 -18.37 15.36 -5.51
CA GLU A 21 -18.33 16.74 -5.94
C GLU A 21 -18.44 16.87 -7.47
N LYS A 22 -17.77 15.94 -8.18
CA LYS A 22 -17.87 15.85 -9.64
C LYS A 22 -19.30 15.55 -10.09
N ALA A 23 -19.96 14.54 -9.52
CA ALA A 23 -21.34 14.19 -9.84
C ALA A 23 -22.30 15.36 -9.54
N ARG A 24 -22.10 16.07 -8.42
CA ARG A 24 -22.85 17.28 -8.07
C ARG A 24 -22.65 18.39 -9.11
N ALA A 25 -21.41 18.63 -9.54
CA ALA A 25 -21.12 19.64 -10.57
C ALA A 25 -21.72 19.26 -11.94
N GLU A 26 -21.90 17.98 -12.22
CA GLU A 26 -22.56 17.46 -13.42
C GLU A 26 -24.11 17.47 -13.31
N GLY A 27 -24.66 17.97 -12.19
CA GLY A 27 -26.11 18.21 -12.01
C GLY A 27 -26.83 17.18 -11.14
N THR A 28 -26.15 16.22 -10.51
CA THR A 28 -26.79 15.32 -9.55
C THR A 28 -27.22 16.09 -8.29
N ASP A 29 -28.46 15.94 -7.87
CA ASP A 29 -29.05 16.65 -6.71
C ASP A 29 -28.58 16.00 -5.37
N LEU A 30 -27.33 16.25 -5.00
CA LEU A 30 -26.71 15.74 -3.79
C LEU A 30 -25.91 16.80 -3.02
N GLU A 31 -25.81 16.57 -1.72
CA GLU A 31 -24.81 17.18 -0.83
C GLU A 31 -24.05 16.10 -0.07
N TYR A 32 -22.80 16.41 0.31
CA TYR A 32 -22.02 15.50 1.12
C TYR A 32 -21.32 16.21 2.26
N THR A 33 -21.02 15.46 3.33
CA THR A 33 -20.21 15.90 4.46
C THR A 33 -19.13 14.85 4.71
N LEU A 34 -17.86 15.28 4.70
CA LEU A 34 -16.70 14.47 5.01
C LEU A 34 -16.30 14.70 6.47
N PHE A 35 -16.38 13.67 7.30
CA PHE A 35 -15.96 13.68 8.69
C PHE A 35 -14.58 13.07 8.84
N GLU A 36 -13.66 13.80 9.47
CA GLU A 36 -12.32 13.36 9.80
C GLU A 36 -12.04 13.59 11.28
N ALA A 37 -11.61 12.54 11.98
CA ALA A 37 -11.34 12.58 13.42
C ALA A 37 -10.08 13.42 13.76
N SER A 38 -9.09 13.41 12.87
CA SER A 38 -7.85 14.14 13.05
C SER A 38 -7.97 15.63 12.68
N GLN A 39 -6.88 16.37 12.87
CA GLN A 39 -6.81 17.79 12.51
C GLN A 39 -6.41 18.04 11.03
N ARG A 40 -6.15 16.99 10.25
CA ARG A 40 -5.75 17.09 8.84
C ARG A 40 -6.35 15.95 8.00
N LEU A 41 -6.50 16.20 6.71
CA LEU A 41 -6.87 15.19 5.72
C LEU A 41 -5.64 14.45 5.17
N GLY A 42 -5.87 13.32 4.50
CA GLY A 42 -4.86 12.54 3.80
C GLY A 42 -4.30 11.35 4.59
N GLY A 43 -4.69 11.17 5.86
CA GLY A 43 -4.28 10.01 6.65
C GLY A 43 -2.76 9.82 6.67
N CYS A 44 -2.27 8.70 6.12
CA CYS A 44 -0.83 8.43 6.06
C CYS A 44 -0.11 9.18 4.91
N MET A 45 -0.82 9.77 3.97
CA MET A 45 -0.21 10.58 2.90
C MET A 45 0.13 11.97 3.45
N SER A 46 1.41 12.14 3.82
CA SER A 46 1.96 13.39 4.32
C SER A 46 3.40 13.54 3.88
N SER A 47 3.72 14.69 3.32
CA SER A 47 5.06 15.07 2.88
C SER A 47 5.53 16.27 3.66
N ASP A 48 6.80 16.29 4.07
CA ASP A 48 7.42 17.38 4.81
C ASP A 48 8.73 17.81 4.14
N ARG A 49 9.13 19.06 4.33
CA ARG A 49 10.41 19.58 3.87
C ARG A 49 11.32 19.82 5.07
N VAL A 50 12.39 19.07 5.14
CA VAL A 50 13.37 19.15 6.20
C VAL A 50 14.75 19.41 5.59
N ASP A 51 15.34 20.54 5.90
CA ASP A 51 16.68 20.92 5.45
C ASP A 51 16.86 20.81 3.92
N GLY A 52 15.84 21.21 3.17
CA GLY A 52 15.77 21.13 1.70
C GLY A 52 15.40 19.75 1.13
N CYS A 53 15.35 18.71 1.96
CA CYS A 53 14.94 17.38 1.57
C CYS A 53 13.41 17.21 1.65
N LEU A 54 12.84 16.48 0.71
CA LEU A 54 11.43 16.09 0.71
C LEU A 54 11.28 14.73 1.38
N VAL A 55 10.58 14.69 2.51
CA VAL A 55 10.40 13.53 3.39
C VAL A 55 8.94 13.07 3.35
N GLU A 56 8.72 11.79 3.07
CA GLU A 56 7.40 11.17 3.13
C GLU A 56 7.18 10.46 4.46
N ALA A 57 6.07 10.73 5.10
CA ALA A 57 5.69 10.04 6.33
C ALA A 57 5.14 8.62 6.06
N GLY A 58 4.29 8.49 5.04
CA GLY A 58 3.65 7.25 4.60
C GLY A 58 4.14 6.76 3.23
N PRO A 59 3.27 6.47 2.25
CA PRO A 59 3.69 6.01 0.94
C PRO A 59 4.53 7.07 0.22
N ASP A 60 5.65 6.66 -0.40
CA ASP A 60 6.52 7.55 -1.18
C ASP A 60 6.21 7.53 -2.69
N SER A 61 5.47 6.55 -3.11
CA SER A 61 5.15 6.29 -4.51
C SER A 61 4.08 5.20 -4.62
N PHE A 62 3.59 4.98 -5.83
CA PHE A 62 2.67 3.91 -6.17
C PHE A 62 3.10 3.18 -7.45
N LEU A 63 2.58 1.95 -7.63
CA LEU A 63 2.85 1.15 -8.83
C LEU A 63 2.22 1.79 -10.06
N THR A 64 3.04 2.07 -11.08
CA THR A 64 2.60 2.69 -12.33
C THR A 64 1.64 1.79 -13.14
N GLU A 65 1.72 0.47 -12.93
CA GLU A 65 0.85 -0.52 -13.62
C GLU A 65 -0.63 -0.32 -13.28
N LYS A 66 -0.95 0.15 -12.06
CA LYS A 66 -2.32 0.40 -11.61
C LYS A 66 -2.77 1.80 -12.03
N PRO A 67 -3.79 1.95 -12.91
CA PRO A 67 -4.05 3.22 -13.59
C PRO A 67 -4.77 4.28 -12.74
N TRP A 68 -5.44 3.90 -11.65
CA TRP A 68 -6.42 4.74 -10.96
C TRP A 68 -5.82 6.01 -10.35
N ALA A 69 -4.65 5.94 -9.71
CA ALA A 69 -4.00 7.13 -9.15
C ALA A 69 -3.51 8.09 -10.24
N VAL A 70 -2.98 7.55 -11.36
CA VAL A 70 -2.59 8.37 -12.51
C VAL A 70 -3.83 9.01 -13.17
N ALA A 71 -4.94 8.28 -13.27
CA ALA A 71 -6.19 8.80 -13.80
C ALA A 71 -6.72 9.94 -12.93
N LEU A 72 -6.74 9.77 -11.62
CA LEU A 72 -7.13 10.83 -10.69
C LEU A 72 -6.23 12.06 -10.82
N CYS A 73 -4.90 11.92 -10.90
CA CYS A 73 -4.00 13.06 -11.14
C CYS A 73 -4.29 13.81 -12.44
N LYS A 74 -4.73 13.11 -13.49
CA LYS A 74 -5.17 13.74 -14.74
C LYS A 74 -6.46 14.55 -14.56
N GLU A 75 -7.45 13.99 -13.87
CA GLU A 75 -8.70 14.67 -13.57
C GLU A 75 -8.50 15.90 -12.66
N LEU A 76 -7.56 15.81 -11.73
CA LEU A 76 -7.15 16.93 -10.87
C LEU A 76 -6.35 18.03 -11.60
N GLY A 77 -5.81 17.74 -12.80
CA GLY A 77 -4.99 18.67 -13.57
C GLY A 77 -3.53 18.74 -13.11
N ILE A 78 -3.04 17.71 -12.39
CA ILE A 78 -1.65 17.62 -11.89
C ILE A 78 -0.84 16.50 -12.55
N ALA A 79 -1.22 16.06 -13.74
CA ALA A 79 -0.54 14.99 -14.46
C ALA A 79 0.92 15.33 -14.83
N ASP A 80 1.23 16.59 -15.04
CA ASP A 80 2.57 17.13 -15.29
C ASP A 80 3.49 17.07 -14.06
N GLN A 81 2.91 16.89 -12.87
CA GLN A 81 3.63 16.72 -11.62
C GLN A 81 4.03 15.27 -11.35
N LEU A 82 3.52 14.31 -12.14
CA LEU A 82 3.89 12.90 -12.02
C LEU A 82 5.33 12.68 -12.46
N ILE A 83 6.08 11.98 -11.63
CA ILE A 83 7.48 11.62 -11.89
C ILE A 83 7.68 10.13 -11.71
N GLY A 84 8.52 9.55 -12.55
CA GLY A 84 8.90 8.14 -12.46
C GLY A 84 10.09 7.90 -11.54
N SER A 85 10.19 6.68 -11.01
CA SER A 85 11.40 6.22 -10.35
C SER A 85 12.59 6.17 -11.32
N ASN A 86 13.82 6.36 -10.79
CA ASN A 86 15.05 6.28 -11.56
C ASN A 86 15.44 4.82 -11.84
N ASP A 87 14.73 4.19 -12.77
CA ASP A 87 14.89 2.76 -13.05
C ASP A 87 16.27 2.39 -13.65
N SER A 88 17.09 3.37 -14.04
CA SER A 88 18.49 3.13 -14.42
C SER A 88 19.34 2.66 -13.23
N GLN A 89 18.93 2.98 -12.02
CA GLN A 89 19.56 2.54 -10.76
C GLN A 89 18.69 1.55 -9.99
N ARG A 90 17.75 0.86 -10.65
CA ARG A 90 16.85 -0.10 -10.02
C ARG A 90 17.56 -1.39 -9.60
N LYS A 91 18.43 -1.30 -8.60
CA LYS A 91 19.10 -2.43 -7.99
C LYS A 91 18.66 -2.54 -6.53
N THR A 92 18.23 -3.73 -6.13
CA THR A 92 17.87 -4.04 -4.75
C THR A 92 18.84 -5.08 -4.21
N TYR A 93 19.19 -4.95 -2.94
CA TYR A 93 20.06 -5.86 -2.24
C TYR A 93 19.28 -6.64 -1.18
N ILE A 94 19.75 -7.83 -0.88
CA ILE A 94 19.29 -8.64 0.25
C ILE A 94 20.46 -8.75 1.22
N VAL A 95 20.19 -8.59 2.51
CA VAL A 95 21.20 -8.88 3.54
C VAL A 95 21.34 -10.39 3.67
N VAL A 96 22.56 -10.90 3.57
CA VAL A 96 22.87 -12.33 3.74
C VAL A 96 24.13 -12.42 4.58
N HIS A 97 24.01 -12.98 5.79
CA HIS A 97 25.11 -13.06 6.77
C HIS A 97 25.78 -11.70 7.04
N GLY A 98 24.95 -10.66 7.26
CA GLY A 98 25.37 -9.29 7.54
C GLY A 98 25.99 -8.56 6.34
N ARG A 99 25.86 -9.05 5.09
CA ARG A 99 26.42 -8.44 3.88
C ARG A 99 25.35 -8.20 2.83
N LEU A 100 25.48 -7.13 2.08
CA LEU A 100 24.60 -6.82 0.96
C LEU A 100 24.93 -7.70 -0.26
N VAL A 101 23.99 -8.53 -0.66
CA VAL A 101 24.04 -9.34 -1.87
C VAL A 101 23.04 -8.78 -2.87
N ALA A 102 23.50 -8.40 -4.06
CA ALA A 102 22.61 -7.89 -5.09
C ALA A 102 21.61 -8.96 -5.55
N MET A 103 20.34 -8.59 -5.68
CA MET A 103 19.37 -9.45 -6.37
C MET A 103 19.84 -9.67 -7.82
N PRO A 104 19.85 -10.92 -8.30
CA PRO A 104 20.29 -11.21 -9.66
C PRO A 104 19.36 -10.57 -10.69
N ASP A 105 19.94 -10.13 -11.80
CA ASP A 105 19.17 -9.64 -12.93
C ASP A 105 18.24 -10.75 -13.46
N GLY A 106 17.05 -10.36 -13.92
CA GLY A 106 16.06 -11.32 -14.40
C GLY A 106 15.30 -12.07 -13.30
N LEU A 107 15.43 -11.64 -12.03
CA LEU A 107 14.53 -12.09 -10.97
C LEU A 107 13.31 -11.15 -10.96
N MET A 108 12.16 -11.67 -11.39
CA MET A 108 10.90 -10.94 -11.33
C MET A 108 10.11 -11.39 -10.09
N PHE A 109 9.94 -10.48 -9.10
CA PHE A 109 9.48 -10.84 -7.77
C PHE A 109 10.40 -11.91 -7.15
N MET A 110 9.96 -13.17 -7.12
CA MET A 110 10.68 -14.32 -6.54
C MET A 110 11.05 -15.37 -7.61
N VAL A 111 10.65 -15.15 -8.85
CA VAL A 111 10.75 -16.15 -9.94
C VAL A 111 11.88 -15.80 -10.89
N PRO A 112 12.83 -16.73 -11.14
CA PRO A 112 13.90 -16.50 -12.09
C PRO A 112 13.37 -16.52 -13.54
N THR A 113 13.53 -15.40 -14.25
CA THR A 113 13.27 -15.31 -15.70
C THR A 113 14.56 -15.44 -16.51
N GLN A 114 15.71 -15.35 -15.85
CA GLN A 114 17.03 -15.60 -16.42
C GLN A 114 17.80 -16.58 -15.52
N LEU A 115 18.11 -17.76 -16.03
CA LEU A 115 18.71 -18.84 -15.24
C LEU A 115 20.18 -18.56 -14.88
N MET A 116 20.98 -18.01 -15.81
CA MET A 116 22.43 -17.81 -15.59
C MET A 116 22.73 -16.80 -14.47
N PRO A 117 22.14 -15.58 -14.42
CA PRO A 117 22.37 -14.66 -13.31
C PRO A 117 21.99 -15.26 -11.94
N THR A 118 20.88 -16.02 -11.90
CA THR A 118 20.43 -16.69 -10.67
C THR A 118 21.38 -17.81 -10.26
N ALA A 119 21.87 -18.60 -11.22
CA ALA A 119 22.82 -19.70 -10.96
C ALA A 119 24.17 -19.19 -10.43
N LEU A 120 24.64 -18.04 -10.90
CA LEU A 120 25.90 -17.43 -10.47
C LEU A 120 25.77 -16.60 -9.20
N SER A 121 24.55 -16.22 -8.82
CA SER A 121 24.32 -15.38 -7.64
C SER A 121 24.68 -16.11 -6.33
N PRO A 122 25.36 -15.46 -5.37
CA PRO A 122 25.56 -16.00 -4.04
C PRO A 122 24.31 -15.93 -3.14
N LEU A 123 23.21 -15.39 -3.66
CA LEU A 123 21.95 -15.24 -2.92
C LEU A 123 21.35 -16.56 -2.47
N PHE A 124 21.54 -17.64 -3.24
CA PHE A 124 20.97 -18.96 -2.96
C PHE A 124 22.01 -20.05 -2.88
N SER A 125 21.75 -21.02 -2.01
CA SER A 125 22.51 -22.26 -1.93
C SER A 125 22.36 -23.11 -3.21
N TRP A 126 23.28 -24.05 -3.43
CA TRP A 126 23.20 -24.97 -4.58
C TRP A 126 21.96 -25.87 -4.54
N SER A 127 21.51 -26.27 -3.35
CA SER A 127 20.27 -27.05 -3.19
C SER A 127 19.04 -26.28 -3.66
N THR A 128 18.95 -25.00 -3.33
CA THR A 128 17.86 -24.13 -3.78
C THR A 128 17.90 -23.87 -5.28
N LYS A 129 19.08 -23.65 -5.84
CA LYS A 129 19.26 -23.53 -7.30
C LYS A 129 18.81 -24.80 -8.05
N LEU A 130 19.14 -25.99 -7.52
CA LEU A 130 18.67 -27.25 -8.08
C LEU A 130 17.14 -27.36 -8.00
N ARG A 131 16.55 -26.98 -6.87
CA ARG A 131 15.09 -26.97 -6.69
C ARG A 131 14.41 -26.01 -7.68
N MET A 132 14.97 -24.81 -7.92
CA MET A 132 14.49 -23.88 -8.94
C MET A 132 14.51 -24.49 -10.36
N LEU A 133 15.49 -25.34 -10.68
CA LEU A 133 15.52 -26.07 -11.95
C LEU A 133 14.45 -27.17 -12.00
N GLN A 134 14.26 -27.91 -10.91
CA GLN A 134 13.22 -28.95 -10.82
C GLN A 134 11.80 -28.34 -10.91
N GLU A 135 11.61 -27.12 -10.42
CA GLU A 135 10.36 -26.39 -10.49
C GLU A 135 9.84 -26.23 -11.94
N LEU A 136 10.74 -26.15 -12.92
CA LEU A 136 10.37 -26.12 -14.35
C LEU A 136 9.55 -27.34 -14.80
N LEU A 137 9.60 -28.44 -14.07
CA LEU A 137 8.90 -29.69 -14.37
C LEU A 137 7.58 -29.86 -13.64
N HIS A 138 7.19 -28.89 -12.77
CA HIS A 138 5.95 -28.99 -12.01
C HIS A 138 4.73 -29.03 -12.94
N PRO A 139 3.81 -30.00 -12.76
CA PRO A 139 2.57 -30.07 -13.51
C PRO A 139 1.58 -29.00 -13.03
N PRO A 140 0.60 -28.61 -13.86
CA PRO A 140 -0.51 -27.77 -13.43
C PRO A 140 -1.23 -28.34 -12.21
N ARG A 141 -1.53 -27.48 -11.25
CA ARG A 141 -2.22 -27.86 -10.02
C ARG A 141 -3.26 -26.79 -9.66
N PRO A 142 -4.56 -27.14 -9.64
CA PRO A 142 -5.56 -26.22 -9.14
C PRO A 142 -5.37 -26.01 -7.63
N MET A 143 -5.47 -24.77 -7.18
CA MET A 143 -5.46 -24.45 -5.76
C MET A 143 -6.79 -24.89 -5.16
N GLN A 144 -6.75 -25.89 -4.28
CA GLN A 144 -7.95 -26.40 -3.60
C GLN A 144 -8.34 -25.54 -2.40
N ASP A 145 -7.34 -25.23 -1.55
CA ASP A 145 -7.50 -24.41 -0.36
C ASP A 145 -6.68 -23.12 -0.49
N ASP A 146 -7.07 -22.08 0.26
CA ASP A 146 -6.32 -20.81 0.30
C ASP A 146 -5.08 -20.98 1.18
N GLU A 147 -3.94 -21.22 0.52
CA GLU A 147 -2.64 -21.38 1.19
C GLU A 147 -1.94 -20.03 1.43
N THR A 148 -0.98 -20.02 2.36
CA THR A 148 -0.16 -18.83 2.58
C THR A 148 0.87 -18.64 1.47
N VAL A 149 1.37 -17.40 1.31
CA VAL A 149 2.46 -17.12 0.36
C VAL A 149 3.70 -17.95 0.67
N ALA A 150 4.03 -18.14 1.97
CA ALA A 150 5.16 -18.98 2.35
C ALA A 150 4.97 -20.42 1.87
N GLN A 151 3.79 -21.01 2.05
CA GLN A 151 3.49 -22.37 1.59
C GLN A 151 3.60 -22.51 0.06
N LEU A 152 3.03 -21.55 -0.70
CA LEU A 152 3.16 -21.53 -2.15
C LEU A 152 4.62 -21.46 -2.58
N VAL A 153 5.38 -20.49 -2.06
CA VAL A 153 6.79 -20.27 -2.45
C VAL A 153 7.68 -21.41 -1.98
N GLU A 154 7.48 -21.94 -0.77
CA GLU A 154 8.26 -23.06 -0.26
C GLU A 154 8.05 -24.33 -1.10
N ARG A 155 6.83 -24.60 -1.53
CA ARG A 155 6.49 -25.72 -2.39
C ARG A 155 7.18 -25.64 -3.74
N HIS A 156 7.27 -24.44 -4.34
CA HIS A 156 7.94 -24.22 -5.62
C HIS A 156 9.46 -24.14 -5.50
N PHE A 157 9.96 -23.32 -4.58
CA PHE A 157 11.36 -22.89 -4.57
C PHE A 157 12.12 -23.24 -3.29
N GLY A 158 11.44 -23.63 -2.21
CA GLY A 158 12.03 -23.99 -0.93
C GLY A 158 12.08 -22.85 0.07
N ALA A 159 12.31 -23.21 1.35
CA ALA A 159 12.28 -22.31 2.50
C ALA A 159 13.30 -21.16 2.41
N GLU A 160 14.47 -21.39 1.77
CA GLU A 160 15.48 -20.34 1.58
C GLU A 160 14.96 -19.19 0.72
N VAL A 161 14.11 -19.46 -0.29
CA VAL A 161 13.48 -18.42 -1.12
C VAL A 161 12.38 -17.70 -0.34
N VAL A 162 11.66 -18.40 0.53
CA VAL A 162 10.71 -17.75 1.46
C VAL A 162 11.45 -16.74 2.33
N ASP A 163 12.49 -17.16 3.04
CA ASP A 163 13.25 -16.32 3.96
C ASP A 163 13.94 -15.15 3.26
N ARG A 164 14.65 -15.42 2.14
CA ARG A 164 15.49 -14.40 1.50
C ARG A 164 14.76 -13.47 0.53
N LEU A 165 13.59 -13.86 0.01
CA LEU A 165 12.85 -13.07 -0.97
C LEU A 165 11.39 -12.82 -0.59
N ALA A 166 10.59 -13.90 -0.44
CA ALA A 166 9.14 -13.73 -0.29
C ALA A 166 8.80 -12.89 0.93
N ASP A 167 9.34 -13.27 2.05
CA ASP A 167 9.04 -12.64 3.33
C ASP A 167 9.60 -11.19 3.43
N PRO A 168 10.85 -10.87 3.03
CA PRO A 168 11.32 -9.48 2.99
C PRO A 168 10.57 -8.57 2.00
N LEU A 169 10.22 -9.09 0.83
CA LEU A 169 9.45 -8.34 -0.17
C LEU A 169 8.04 -8.01 0.33
N LEU A 170 7.35 -8.99 0.94
CA LEU A 170 6.01 -8.78 1.47
C LEU A 170 6.00 -7.94 2.74
N SER A 171 7.00 -8.08 3.59
CA SER A 171 7.17 -7.22 4.76
C SER A 171 7.34 -5.75 4.35
N GLY A 172 8.07 -5.48 3.26
CA GLY A 172 8.26 -4.13 2.72
C GLY A 172 7.00 -3.52 2.11
N VAL A 173 6.07 -4.34 1.61
CA VAL A 173 4.84 -3.87 0.92
C VAL A 173 3.63 -3.92 1.83
N TYR A 174 3.42 -5.04 2.54
CA TYR A 174 2.25 -5.29 3.37
C TYR A 174 2.50 -5.09 4.86
N GLY A 175 3.75 -4.87 5.28
CA GLY A 175 4.11 -4.96 6.70
C GLY A 175 3.74 -6.33 7.28
N GLY A 176 3.60 -7.35 6.42
CA GLY A 176 3.06 -8.66 6.74
C GLY A 176 4.12 -9.75 6.88
N ASP A 177 3.67 -10.93 7.26
CA ASP A 177 4.43 -12.17 7.34
C ASP A 177 3.99 -13.11 6.21
N ALA A 178 4.91 -13.56 5.37
CA ALA A 178 4.60 -14.48 4.28
C ALA A 178 3.91 -15.77 4.74
N GLY A 179 4.14 -16.18 5.99
CA GLY A 179 3.49 -17.33 6.63
C GLY A 179 2.04 -17.09 7.06
N LYS A 180 1.56 -15.84 7.00
CA LYS A 180 0.19 -15.45 7.37
C LYS A 180 -0.63 -14.87 6.22
N LEU A 181 0.02 -14.36 5.19
CA LEU A 181 -0.65 -13.73 4.06
C LEU A 181 -1.14 -14.78 3.04
N SER A 182 -2.37 -14.64 2.57
CA SER A 182 -2.98 -15.48 1.53
C SER A 182 -2.28 -15.32 0.19
N ALA A 183 -1.88 -16.43 -0.42
CA ALA A 183 -1.32 -16.42 -1.76
C ALA A 183 -2.35 -15.94 -2.79
N ARG A 184 -3.61 -16.33 -2.64
CA ARG A 184 -4.71 -15.97 -3.53
C ARG A 184 -5.03 -14.46 -3.46
N ALA A 185 -5.02 -13.88 -2.27
CA ALA A 185 -5.33 -12.47 -2.09
C ALA A 185 -4.16 -11.54 -2.46
N VAL A 186 -2.91 -11.94 -2.17
CA VAL A 186 -1.70 -11.11 -2.30
C VAL A 186 -0.99 -11.34 -3.65
N LEU A 187 -0.97 -12.57 -4.14
CA LEU A 187 -0.30 -12.98 -5.38
C LEU A 187 -1.24 -13.71 -6.35
N PRO A 188 -2.43 -13.17 -6.68
CA PRO A 188 -3.43 -13.87 -7.51
C PRO A 188 -2.86 -14.34 -8.84
N ARG A 189 -1.99 -13.56 -9.47
CA ARG A 189 -1.32 -13.94 -10.73
C ARG A 189 -0.45 -15.18 -10.60
N PHE A 190 0.16 -15.44 -9.44
CA PHE A 190 0.97 -16.64 -9.22
C PHE A 190 0.09 -17.87 -9.12
N VAL A 191 -1.06 -17.75 -8.46
CA VAL A 191 -2.07 -18.81 -8.39
C VAL A 191 -2.59 -19.16 -9.78
N GLU A 192 -2.99 -18.15 -10.57
CA GLU A 192 -3.41 -18.35 -11.98
C GLU A 192 -2.31 -18.98 -12.84
N MET A 193 -1.04 -18.58 -12.63
CA MET A 193 0.10 -19.14 -13.33
C MET A 193 0.31 -20.62 -12.97
N GLU A 194 0.19 -20.98 -11.69
CA GLU A 194 0.29 -22.37 -11.25
C GLU A 194 -0.86 -23.22 -11.82
N GLU A 195 -2.08 -22.76 -11.74
CA GLU A 195 -3.24 -23.46 -12.30
C GLU A 195 -3.07 -23.74 -13.79
N LYS A 196 -2.55 -22.76 -14.53
CA LYS A 196 -2.42 -22.87 -16.00
C LYS A 196 -1.16 -23.61 -16.46
N TYR A 197 -0.02 -23.36 -15.82
CA TYR A 197 1.29 -23.82 -16.29
C TYR A 197 1.93 -24.85 -15.36
N GLY A 198 1.49 -24.95 -14.13
CA GLY A 198 2.10 -25.72 -13.04
C GLY A 198 3.38 -25.07 -12.51
N SER A 199 4.31 -24.72 -13.40
CA SER A 199 5.54 -24.05 -13.07
C SER A 199 5.40 -22.53 -13.16
N LEU A 200 5.71 -21.83 -12.07
CA LEU A 200 5.78 -20.37 -12.04
C LEU A 200 6.91 -19.86 -12.96
N SER A 201 8.04 -20.57 -13.01
CA SER A 201 9.17 -20.21 -13.88
C SER A 201 8.80 -20.32 -15.36
N ARG A 202 8.11 -21.39 -15.79
CA ARG A 202 7.61 -21.50 -17.18
C ARG A 202 6.61 -20.40 -17.52
N ALA A 203 5.69 -20.11 -16.60
CA ALA A 203 4.70 -19.06 -16.78
C ALA A 203 5.34 -17.68 -16.94
N MET A 204 6.30 -17.35 -16.07
CA MET A 204 7.02 -16.09 -16.12
C MET A 204 7.91 -15.95 -17.34
N LEU A 205 8.57 -17.02 -17.79
CA LEU A 205 9.33 -17.04 -19.04
C LEU A 205 8.41 -16.78 -20.24
N ALA A 206 7.24 -17.41 -20.30
CA ALA A 206 6.25 -17.19 -21.34
C ALA A 206 5.74 -15.73 -21.34
N ALA A 207 5.41 -15.19 -20.16
CA ALA A 207 5.00 -13.80 -20.00
C ALA A 207 6.10 -12.81 -20.40
N HIS A 208 7.36 -13.07 -20.01
CA HIS A 208 8.52 -12.26 -20.37
C HIS A 208 8.74 -12.24 -21.88
N ASN A 209 8.71 -13.40 -22.56
CA ASN A 209 8.85 -13.49 -24.01
C ASN A 209 7.75 -12.75 -24.75
N LYS A 210 6.49 -12.84 -24.27
CA LYS A 210 5.36 -12.08 -24.82
C LYS A 210 5.57 -10.57 -24.66
N MET A 211 6.04 -10.13 -23.48
CA MET A 211 6.33 -8.73 -23.20
C MET A 211 7.48 -8.19 -24.08
N LEU A 212 8.53 -8.96 -24.31
CA LEU A 212 9.63 -8.59 -25.21
C LEU A 212 9.15 -8.43 -26.66
N ALA A 213 8.26 -9.30 -27.12
CA ALA A 213 7.66 -9.20 -28.45
C ALA A 213 6.79 -7.94 -28.60
N GLN A 214 6.12 -7.52 -27.53
CA GLN A 214 5.27 -6.32 -27.50
C GLN A 214 6.06 -5.01 -27.25
N ARG A 215 7.22 -5.07 -26.57
CA ARG A 215 8.06 -3.90 -26.23
C ARG A 215 8.59 -3.11 -27.43
N LYS A 216 8.55 -3.64 -28.65
CA LYS A 216 8.93 -2.91 -29.86
C LYS A 216 8.06 -1.70 -30.17
N GLN A 217 6.97 -1.46 -29.43
CA GLN A 217 5.97 -0.41 -29.73
C GLN A 217 5.71 0.60 -28.61
N GLN A 218 6.22 0.43 -27.38
CA GLN A 218 5.96 1.36 -26.29
C GLN A 218 7.23 1.74 -25.52
N ALA A 219 7.36 3.02 -25.18
CA ALA A 219 8.41 3.49 -24.27
C ALA A 219 8.33 2.79 -22.90
N PRO A 220 9.47 2.45 -22.28
CA PRO A 220 9.49 1.81 -20.97
C PRO A 220 8.82 2.74 -19.94
N ARG A 221 7.82 2.21 -19.21
CA ARG A 221 7.19 2.92 -18.09
C ARG A 221 8.00 2.67 -16.83
N PRO A 222 8.19 3.69 -15.96
CA PRO A 222 8.83 3.49 -14.67
C PRO A 222 8.01 2.50 -13.82
N LEU A 223 8.69 1.76 -12.94
CA LEU A 223 8.01 0.82 -12.04
C LEU A 223 7.13 1.55 -11.04
N PHE A 224 7.69 2.63 -10.46
CA PHE A 224 6.98 3.47 -9.49
C PHE A 224 6.76 4.87 -10.04
N THR A 225 5.63 5.43 -9.69
CA THR A 225 5.28 6.84 -9.94
C THR A 225 5.08 7.55 -8.62
N SER A 226 5.53 8.78 -8.55
CA SER A 226 5.35 9.68 -7.42
C SER A 226 4.95 11.07 -7.91
N LEU A 227 4.82 12.03 -7.00
CA LEU A 227 4.55 13.43 -7.30
C LEU A 227 5.77 14.29 -6.94
N ARG A 228 5.99 15.35 -7.72
CA ARG A 228 7.17 16.22 -7.61
C ARG A 228 7.32 16.84 -6.21
N GLU A 229 6.21 17.33 -5.66
CA GLU A 229 6.18 17.98 -4.34
C GLU A 229 5.80 17.00 -3.20
N GLY A 230 5.85 15.68 -3.48
CA GLY A 230 5.50 14.63 -2.55
C GLY A 230 4.08 14.13 -2.70
N MET A 231 3.77 13.03 -2.01
CA MET A 231 2.46 12.38 -2.11
C MET A 231 1.33 13.23 -1.53
N GLN A 232 1.63 14.14 -0.59
CA GLN A 232 0.69 15.14 -0.06
C GLN A 232 0.08 16.00 -1.18
N GLN A 233 0.80 16.23 -2.27
CA GLN A 233 0.31 17.02 -3.41
C GLN A 233 -0.99 16.47 -4.01
N MET A 234 -1.20 15.15 -4.00
CA MET A 234 -2.47 14.54 -4.43
C MET A 234 -3.61 14.90 -3.48
N VAL A 235 -3.35 14.85 -2.18
CA VAL A 235 -4.33 15.22 -1.13
C VAL A 235 -4.72 16.70 -1.29
N ASP A 236 -3.74 17.57 -1.42
CA ASP A 236 -3.97 19.02 -1.56
C ASP A 236 -4.75 19.36 -2.83
N ALA A 237 -4.44 18.67 -3.93
CA ALA A 237 -5.16 18.85 -5.21
C ALA A 237 -6.62 18.36 -5.12
N ILE A 238 -6.91 17.29 -4.39
CA ILE A 238 -8.29 16.87 -4.14
C ILE A 238 -9.00 17.91 -3.28
N VAL A 239 -8.41 18.29 -2.14
CA VAL A 239 -9.02 19.24 -1.19
C VAL A 239 -9.34 20.57 -1.85
N ALA A 240 -8.47 21.05 -2.76
CA ALA A 240 -8.70 22.28 -3.52
C ALA A 240 -9.93 22.20 -4.47
N ARG A 241 -10.46 21.02 -4.76
CA ARG A 241 -11.67 20.82 -5.57
C ARG A 241 -12.93 20.62 -4.74
N LEU A 242 -12.78 20.38 -3.43
CA LEU A 242 -13.89 20.18 -2.53
C LEU A 242 -14.38 21.52 -1.98
N ARG A 243 -15.66 21.59 -1.61
CA ARG A 243 -16.23 22.74 -0.91
C ARG A 243 -15.76 22.75 0.54
N PRO A 244 -15.21 23.86 1.06
CA PRO A 244 -14.72 23.92 2.46
C PRO A 244 -15.79 23.56 3.49
N GLU A 245 -17.05 23.94 3.26
CA GLU A 245 -18.18 23.68 4.16
C GLU A 245 -18.56 22.19 4.23
N SER A 246 -18.16 21.39 3.24
CA SER A 246 -18.40 19.94 3.25
C SER A 246 -17.35 19.15 4.07
N ILE A 247 -16.30 19.82 4.55
CA ILE A 247 -15.20 19.18 5.30
C ILE A 247 -15.30 19.51 6.77
N ARG A 248 -15.32 18.48 7.61
CA ARG A 248 -15.37 18.63 9.07
C ARG A 248 -14.23 17.87 9.73
N LEU A 249 -13.19 18.59 10.11
CA LEU A 249 -12.03 18.07 10.85
C LEU A 249 -12.33 18.01 12.35
N ARG A 250 -11.60 17.18 13.08
CA ARG A 250 -11.76 16.96 14.53
C ARG A 250 -13.18 16.52 14.90
N GLN A 251 -13.80 15.76 14.02
CA GLN A 251 -15.15 15.23 14.22
C GLN A 251 -15.07 13.71 14.30
N HIS A 252 -15.03 13.20 15.52
CA HIS A 252 -14.98 11.78 15.76
C HIS A 252 -16.40 11.19 15.68
N VAL A 253 -16.65 10.39 14.64
CA VAL A 253 -17.89 9.62 14.50
C VAL A 253 -17.82 8.42 15.43
N GLN A 254 -18.79 8.31 16.34
CA GLN A 254 -18.84 7.23 17.33
C GLN A 254 -19.73 6.07 16.90
N ARG A 255 -20.76 6.34 16.11
CA ARG A 255 -21.77 5.37 15.72
C ARG A 255 -22.46 5.76 14.43
N VAL A 256 -22.83 4.73 13.65
CA VAL A 256 -23.71 4.85 12.50
C VAL A 256 -24.88 3.88 12.71
N TYR A 257 -26.12 4.32 12.48
CA TYR A 257 -27.29 3.48 12.64
C TYR A 257 -28.46 3.98 11.78
N GLU A 258 -29.44 3.12 11.56
CA GLU A 258 -30.63 3.42 10.76
C GLU A 258 -31.81 3.77 11.69
N ASN A 259 -32.43 4.94 11.47
CA ASN A 259 -33.62 5.37 12.18
C ASN A 259 -34.38 6.40 11.33
N GLY A 260 -35.24 5.91 10.42
CA GLY A 260 -35.94 6.76 9.44
C GLY A 260 -34.98 7.45 8.47
N GLY A 261 -33.92 6.79 8.07
CA GLY A 261 -32.75 7.21 7.34
C GLY A 261 -31.49 6.97 8.15
N TRP A 262 -30.34 7.25 7.56
CA TRP A 262 -29.04 7.08 8.21
C TRP A 262 -28.81 8.16 9.28
N ARG A 263 -28.36 7.73 10.45
CA ARG A 263 -27.93 8.61 11.55
C ARG A 263 -26.44 8.42 11.80
N VAL A 264 -25.71 9.52 11.81
CA VAL A 264 -24.28 9.58 12.17
C VAL A 264 -24.16 10.29 13.49
N SER A 265 -23.72 9.58 14.53
CA SER A 265 -23.50 10.11 15.87
C SER A 265 -22.08 10.65 15.98
N ILE A 266 -21.96 11.95 16.27
CA ILE A 266 -20.70 12.67 16.31
C ILE A 266 -20.43 13.06 17.76
N GLU A 267 -19.22 12.77 18.22
CA GLU A 267 -18.80 13.15 19.57
C GLU A 267 -19.03 14.66 19.81
N MET A 268 -19.69 14.99 20.90
CA MET A 268 -20.04 16.37 21.33
C MET A 268 -21.06 17.11 20.44
N ASN A 269 -21.38 16.66 19.23
CA ASN A 269 -22.28 17.37 18.30
C ASN A 269 -23.66 16.70 18.14
N GLY A 270 -23.82 15.48 18.67
CA GLY A 270 -25.07 14.72 18.57
C GLY A 270 -25.24 14.02 17.22
N ASP A 271 -26.49 13.71 16.87
CA ASP A 271 -26.83 12.92 15.69
C ASP A 271 -27.22 13.80 14.50
N GLU A 272 -26.66 13.49 13.34
CA GLU A 272 -27.06 14.08 12.06
C GLU A 272 -27.68 13.04 11.14
N GLN A 273 -28.64 13.49 10.33
CA GLN A 273 -29.36 12.62 9.39
C GLN A 273 -28.79 12.72 7.96
N PHE A 274 -28.67 11.56 7.32
CA PHE A 274 -28.21 11.40 5.94
C PHE A 274 -29.10 10.37 5.21
N ASP A 275 -29.03 10.38 3.87
CA ASP A 275 -29.72 9.40 3.02
C ASP A 275 -28.80 8.24 2.67
N SER A 276 -27.47 8.48 2.66
CA SER A 276 -26.46 7.47 2.40
C SER A 276 -25.18 7.72 3.23
N VAL A 277 -24.42 6.65 3.48
CA VAL A 277 -23.18 6.70 4.24
C VAL A 277 -22.08 5.93 3.51
N ILE A 278 -20.92 6.55 3.32
CA ILE A 278 -19.69 5.93 2.88
C ILE A 278 -18.75 5.82 4.09
N VAL A 279 -18.43 4.60 4.52
CA VAL A 279 -17.44 4.37 5.58
C VAL A 279 -16.09 4.10 4.93
N ALA A 280 -15.21 5.11 4.99
CA ALA A 280 -13.85 5.09 4.44
C ALA A 280 -12.80 5.04 5.57
N ALA A 281 -13.13 4.40 6.66
CA ALA A 281 -12.27 4.14 7.80
C ALA A 281 -11.64 2.73 7.72
N PRO A 282 -10.58 2.44 8.50
CA PRO A 282 -10.07 1.09 8.66
C PRO A 282 -11.17 0.08 9.03
N ALA A 283 -11.07 -1.17 8.59
CA ALA A 283 -12.15 -2.15 8.77
C ALA A 283 -12.50 -2.43 10.24
N ASN A 284 -11.51 -2.43 11.13
CA ASN A 284 -11.74 -2.55 12.58
C ASN A 284 -12.59 -1.38 13.12
N VAL A 285 -12.35 -0.15 12.65
CA VAL A 285 -13.17 1.02 13.00
C VAL A 285 -14.56 0.91 12.36
N ALA A 286 -14.62 0.56 11.09
CA ALA A 286 -15.89 0.36 10.38
C ALA A 286 -16.78 -0.70 11.05
N GLY A 287 -16.17 -1.80 11.55
CA GLY A 287 -16.88 -2.84 12.30
C GLY A 287 -17.53 -2.32 13.57
N VAL A 288 -16.82 -1.49 14.33
CA VAL A 288 -17.38 -0.83 15.54
C VAL A 288 -18.50 0.13 15.17
N LEU A 289 -18.33 0.95 14.14
CA LEU A 289 -19.34 1.93 13.71
C LEU A 289 -20.64 1.27 13.24
N LEU A 290 -20.55 0.09 12.61
CA LEU A 290 -21.66 -0.61 11.98
C LEU A 290 -22.26 -1.75 12.81
N ASP A 291 -21.79 -1.98 14.04
CA ASP A 291 -22.27 -3.07 14.91
C ASP A 291 -23.78 -2.99 15.17
N GLY A 292 -24.31 -1.79 15.32
CA GLY A 292 -25.74 -1.54 15.48
C GLY A 292 -26.58 -1.66 14.19
N VAL A 293 -25.93 -1.79 13.02
CA VAL A 293 -26.59 -1.92 11.71
C VAL A 293 -26.71 -3.41 11.34
N ASP A 294 -25.60 -4.11 11.32
CA ASP A 294 -25.53 -5.55 11.03
C ASP A 294 -24.33 -6.18 11.77
N GLN A 295 -24.66 -6.99 12.79
CA GLN A 295 -23.63 -7.67 13.59
C GLN A 295 -22.78 -8.66 12.79
N GLY A 296 -23.32 -9.27 11.75
CA GLY A 296 -22.56 -10.19 10.89
C GLY A 296 -21.58 -9.44 10.00
N LEU A 297 -21.96 -8.26 9.48
CA LEU A 297 -21.05 -7.34 8.79
C LEU A 297 -19.97 -6.85 9.73
N ALA A 298 -20.34 -6.39 10.91
CA ALA A 298 -19.40 -5.91 11.92
C ALA A 298 -18.32 -6.95 12.29
N ARG A 299 -18.72 -8.21 12.53
CA ARG A 299 -17.77 -9.31 12.80
C ARG A 299 -16.80 -9.52 11.64
N ASN A 300 -17.30 -9.64 10.39
CA ASN A 300 -16.43 -9.81 9.23
C ASN A 300 -15.43 -8.66 9.06
N LEU A 301 -15.83 -7.44 9.39
CA LEU A 301 -14.94 -6.26 9.36
C LEU A 301 -13.89 -6.30 10.49
N LEU A 302 -14.31 -6.64 11.71
CA LEU A 302 -13.42 -6.76 12.88
C LEU A 302 -12.42 -7.91 12.75
N ASP A 303 -12.77 -8.97 12.01
CA ASP A 303 -11.89 -10.11 11.75
C ASP A 303 -10.77 -9.80 10.73
N ILE A 304 -10.77 -8.62 10.08
CA ILE A 304 -9.65 -8.18 9.27
C ILE A 304 -8.57 -7.61 10.17
N THR A 305 -7.46 -8.33 10.30
CA THR A 305 -6.33 -7.92 11.13
C THR A 305 -5.52 -6.81 10.47
N TYR A 306 -4.82 -6.03 11.27
CA TYR A 306 -3.94 -4.96 10.84
C TYR A 306 -2.56 -5.08 11.46
N SER A 307 -1.53 -4.78 10.72
CA SER A 307 -0.19 -4.60 11.26
C SER A 307 0.15 -3.12 11.43
N SER A 308 1.06 -2.88 12.35
CA SER A 308 1.59 -1.56 12.64
C SER A 308 3.03 -1.46 12.15
N SER A 309 3.46 -0.28 11.71
CA SER A 309 4.82 -0.07 11.21
C SER A 309 5.43 1.23 11.70
N VAL A 310 6.75 1.27 11.68
CA VAL A 310 7.53 2.48 11.94
C VAL A 310 8.39 2.78 10.73
N THR A 311 8.40 4.04 10.32
CA THR A 311 9.30 4.55 9.29
C THR A 311 10.25 5.54 9.92
N VAL A 312 11.55 5.31 9.79
CA VAL A 312 12.60 6.23 10.23
C VAL A 312 13.29 6.80 9.00
N THR A 313 13.21 8.11 8.81
CA THR A 313 13.86 8.81 7.71
C THR A 313 15.03 9.62 8.24
N LEU A 314 16.22 9.40 7.66
CA LEU A 314 17.47 9.99 8.05
C LEU A 314 18.06 10.76 6.87
N GLY A 315 18.45 12.02 7.10
CA GLY A 315 19.18 12.83 6.12
C GLY A 315 20.68 12.85 6.42
N TYR A 316 21.49 12.84 5.38
CA TYR A 316 22.97 12.88 5.47
C TYR A 316 23.55 13.80 4.40
N TYR A 317 24.77 14.30 4.61
CA TYR A 317 25.56 14.80 3.49
C TYR A 317 26.00 13.64 2.60
N LYS A 318 25.94 13.80 1.29
CA LYS A 318 26.21 12.74 0.31
C LYS A 318 27.62 12.16 0.45
N GLN A 319 28.58 12.98 0.83
CA GLN A 319 29.96 12.55 1.12
C GLN A 319 30.07 11.57 2.28
N GLN A 320 29.09 11.50 3.17
CA GLN A 320 29.02 10.54 4.29
C GLN A 320 28.46 9.18 3.88
N LEU A 321 27.82 9.10 2.69
CA LEU A 321 27.12 7.91 2.19
C LEU A 321 27.98 7.06 1.23
N THR A 322 29.30 7.22 1.27
CA THR A 322 30.24 6.55 0.34
C THR A 322 30.29 5.04 0.49
N THR A 323 29.85 4.49 1.62
CA THR A 323 29.78 3.05 1.87
C THR A 323 28.56 2.39 1.23
N LEU A 324 27.57 3.18 0.80
CA LEU A 324 26.35 2.65 0.19
C LEU A 324 26.61 2.24 -1.27
N PRO A 325 26.16 1.05 -1.68
CA PRO A 325 26.20 0.68 -3.09
C PRO A 325 25.15 1.46 -3.90
N PRO A 326 25.33 1.57 -5.23
CA PRO A 326 24.29 2.13 -6.09
C PRO A 326 23.03 1.24 -6.08
N GLY A 327 21.84 1.85 -6.12
CA GLY A 327 20.59 1.10 -6.12
C GLY A 327 19.48 1.79 -5.33
N PHE A 328 18.35 1.10 -5.20
CA PHE A 328 17.18 1.61 -4.49
C PHE A 328 17.22 1.34 -2.98
N GLY A 329 18.03 0.37 -2.54
CA GLY A 329 18.10 0.00 -1.14
C GLY A 329 18.28 -1.50 -0.93
N PHE A 330 17.96 -1.94 0.29
CA PHE A 330 18.08 -3.34 0.66
C PHE A 330 16.90 -3.81 1.51
N LEU A 331 16.68 -5.12 1.48
CA LEU A 331 15.72 -5.83 2.29
C LEU A 331 16.48 -6.74 3.28
N VAL A 332 15.90 -6.95 4.45
CA VAL A 332 16.50 -7.74 5.51
C VAL A 332 15.65 -8.98 5.81
N PRO A 333 16.17 -10.19 5.49
CA PRO A 333 15.54 -11.45 5.88
C PRO A 333 15.38 -11.59 7.40
N ARG A 334 14.35 -12.32 7.81
CA ARG A 334 14.10 -12.59 9.22
C ARG A 334 15.25 -13.35 9.90
N SER A 335 15.94 -14.21 9.15
CA SER A 335 17.10 -14.97 9.62
C SER A 335 18.29 -14.11 10.05
N GLU A 336 18.37 -12.85 9.63
CA GLU A 336 19.44 -11.91 10.03
C GLU A 336 19.26 -11.36 11.46
N GLY A 337 18.08 -11.51 12.08
CA GLY A 337 17.83 -11.18 13.48
C GLY A 337 17.80 -9.69 13.81
N THR A 338 17.66 -8.81 12.81
CA THR A 338 17.51 -7.37 12.99
C THR A 338 16.04 -6.96 13.15
N ARG A 339 15.80 -5.76 13.67
CA ARG A 339 14.47 -5.13 13.70
C ARG A 339 14.12 -4.44 12.39
N MET A 340 15.15 -3.98 11.64
CA MET A 340 14.98 -3.35 10.34
C MET A 340 14.51 -4.40 9.31
N LEU A 341 13.42 -4.08 8.62
CA LEU A 341 12.87 -4.89 7.53
C LEU A 341 13.47 -4.50 6.17
N ALA A 342 13.74 -3.22 5.99
CA ALA A 342 14.24 -2.67 4.74
C ALA A 342 14.84 -1.27 4.95
N CYS A 343 15.68 -0.86 4.01
CA CYS A 343 16.15 0.52 3.89
C CYS A 343 16.10 0.96 2.42
N THR A 344 15.44 2.07 2.13
CA THR A 344 15.39 2.68 0.80
C THR A 344 16.37 3.85 0.73
N PHE A 345 17.17 3.88 -0.35
CA PHE A 345 18.03 5.01 -0.71
C PHE A 345 17.20 5.98 -1.57
N VAL A 346 16.45 6.86 -0.89
CA VAL A 346 15.44 7.72 -1.52
C VAL A 346 16.06 8.61 -2.59
N HIS A 347 17.24 9.17 -2.35
CA HIS A 347 17.98 10.03 -3.28
C HIS A 347 18.41 9.32 -4.57
N ASN A 348 18.51 7.99 -4.57
CA ASN A 348 18.77 7.19 -5.78
C ASN A 348 17.47 6.84 -6.52
N LYS A 349 16.41 6.51 -5.78
CA LYS A 349 15.09 6.15 -6.32
C LYS A 349 14.39 7.37 -6.92
N PHE A 350 14.46 8.52 -6.22
CA PHE A 350 13.87 9.81 -6.59
C PHE A 350 14.88 10.94 -6.36
N PRO A 351 15.78 11.21 -7.33
CA PRO A 351 16.88 12.17 -7.15
C PRO A 351 16.45 13.58 -6.76
N HIS A 352 15.27 14.04 -7.22
CA HIS A 352 14.74 15.38 -6.93
C HIS A 352 14.33 15.59 -5.45
N ARG A 353 14.27 14.51 -4.63
CA ARG A 353 13.85 14.60 -3.22
C ARG A 353 14.93 15.12 -2.27
N ALA A 354 16.17 15.15 -2.71
CA ALA A 354 17.28 15.72 -1.93
C ALA A 354 18.10 16.68 -2.78
N PRO A 355 18.67 17.74 -2.19
CA PRO A 355 19.72 18.55 -2.82
C PRO A 355 20.89 17.66 -3.29
N GLU A 356 21.69 18.14 -4.25
CA GLU A 356 22.80 17.36 -4.84
C GLU A 356 23.85 16.93 -3.84
N ASP A 357 24.06 17.72 -2.77
CA ASP A 357 25.01 17.48 -1.69
C ASP A 357 24.45 16.61 -0.56
N LYS A 358 23.16 16.20 -0.62
CA LYS A 358 22.47 15.44 0.42
C LYS A 358 21.94 14.11 -0.09
N GLY A 359 21.67 13.21 0.86
CA GLY A 359 21.04 11.92 0.63
C GLY A 359 20.07 11.57 1.74
N ILE A 360 19.06 10.81 1.42
CA ILE A 360 18.00 10.38 2.34
C ILE A 360 17.98 8.86 2.38
N LEU A 361 18.02 8.32 3.61
CA LEU A 361 17.76 6.92 3.91
C LEU A 361 16.40 6.80 4.59
N ARG A 362 15.61 5.83 4.18
CA ARG A 362 14.32 5.54 4.78
C ARG A 362 14.29 4.09 5.23
N CYS A 363 14.29 3.88 6.55
CA CYS A 363 14.32 2.59 7.20
C CYS A 363 12.91 2.20 7.66
N PHE A 364 12.58 0.92 7.51
CA PHE A 364 11.27 0.37 7.86
C PHE A 364 11.44 -0.67 8.96
N LEU A 365 10.60 -0.57 10.01
CA LEU A 365 10.62 -1.45 11.18
C LEU A 365 9.18 -1.85 11.54
N GLY A 366 9.02 -2.88 12.36
CA GLY A 366 7.70 -3.33 12.83
C GLY A 366 7.05 -4.35 11.90
N GLY A 367 5.83 -4.06 11.46
CA GLY A 367 5.02 -5.03 10.74
C GLY A 367 4.55 -6.17 11.65
N ALA A 368 4.01 -7.22 11.05
CA ALA A 368 3.51 -8.40 11.76
C ALA A 368 4.60 -9.20 12.51
N ARG A 369 5.87 -8.82 12.34
CA ARG A 369 7.02 -9.52 12.93
C ARG A 369 7.47 -8.96 14.27
N ASP A 370 7.40 -7.66 14.46
CA ASP A 370 7.94 -6.97 15.64
C ASP A 370 7.06 -5.76 16.03
N GLU A 371 5.88 -6.04 16.56
CA GLU A 371 5.01 -4.98 17.08
C GLU A 371 5.61 -4.29 18.32
N ALA A 372 6.53 -4.96 19.04
CA ALA A 372 7.18 -4.41 20.22
C ALA A 372 8.02 -3.15 19.88
N VAL A 373 8.44 -2.98 18.63
CA VAL A 373 9.18 -1.78 18.19
C VAL A 373 8.37 -0.49 18.36
N LEU A 374 7.04 -0.55 18.33
CA LEU A 374 6.17 0.61 18.56
C LEU A 374 6.24 1.18 19.97
N GLY A 375 6.71 0.38 20.93
CA GLY A 375 6.91 0.78 22.32
C GLY A 375 8.21 1.56 22.57
N LEU A 376 9.15 1.54 21.62
CA LEU A 376 10.38 2.30 21.72
C LEU A 376 10.10 3.80 21.61
N ASN A 377 10.78 4.60 22.44
CA ASN A 377 10.82 6.04 22.25
C ASN A 377 11.68 6.41 21.02
N ASP A 378 11.72 7.70 20.64
CA ASP A 378 12.45 8.12 19.43
C ASP A 378 13.97 7.92 19.55
N GLU A 379 14.54 8.10 20.71
CA GLU A 379 15.97 7.93 20.97
C GLU A 379 16.37 6.45 20.82
N GLU A 380 15.67 5.54 21.48
CA GLU A 380 15.86 4.09 21.37
C GLU A 380 15.69 3.59 19.93
N MET A 381 14.71 4.18 19.22
CA MET A 381 14.46 3.87 17.81
C MET A 381 15.64 4.28 16.93
N LEU A 382 16.13 5.51 17.10
CA LEU A 382 17.27 6.03 16.35
C LEU A 382 18.55 5.26 16.65
N GLU A 383 18.82 4.94 17.92
CA GLU A 383 19.97 4.10 18.32
C GLU A 383 19.91 2.72 17.65
N THR A 384 18.71 2.11 17.61
CA THR A 384 18.50 0.81 16.96
C THR A 384 18.81 0.91 15.46
N VAL A 385 18.25 1.90 14.76
CA VAL A 385 18.47 2.10 13.32
C VAL A 385 19.94 2.41 13.02
N HIS A 386 20.59 3.26 13.81
CA HIS A 386 22.01 3.60 13.62
C HIS A 386 22.92 2.39 13.81
N ARG A 387 22.68 1.59 14.85
CA ARG A 387 23.41 0.35 15.10
C ARG A 387 23.30 -0.59 13.91
N GLU A 388 22.08 -0.84 13.42
CA GLU A 388 21.85 -1.76 12.32
C GLU A 388 22.39 -1.23 10.99
N LEU A 389 22.29 0.07 10.70
CA LEU A 389 22.96 0.68 9.52
C LEU A 389 24.48 0.55 9.60
N ARG A 390 25.09 0.75 10.77
CA ARG A 390 26.53 0.53 10.97
C ARG A 390 26.90 -0.93 10.70
N ASP A 391 26.12 -1.88 11.21
CA ASP A 391 26.43 -3.30 11.09
C ASP A 391 26.24 -3.80 9.64
N ILE A 392 25.20 -3.35 8.93
CA ILE A 392 24.87 -3.81 7.57
C ILE A 392 25.68 -3.07 6.50
N VAL A 393 25.71 -1.72 6.55
CA VAL A 393 26.32 -0.88 5.48
C VAL A 393 27.51 -0.07 5.93
N ARG A 394 28.02 -0.28 7.15
CA ARG A 394 29.18 0.42 7.71
C ARG A 394 29.01 1.94 7.75
N LEU A 395 27.77 2.41 7.95
CA LEU A 395 27.48 3.82 8.07
C LEU A 395 27.61 4.27 9.54
N GLU A 396 28.69 4.97 9.85
CA GLU A 396 28.99 5.48 11.21
C GLU A 396 28.60 6.95 11.40
N ALA A 397 28.36 7.66 10.29
CA ALA A 397 28.07 9.08 10.31
C ALA A 397 26.74 9.37 11.03
N GLN A 398 26.69 10.51 11.72
CA GLN A 398 25.46 11.02 12.31
C GLN A 398 24.61 11.70 11.23
N PRO A 399 23.29 11.51 11.22
CA PRO A 399 22.39 12.20 10.31
C PRO A 399 22.29 13.69 10.65
N ILE A 400 22.07 14.51 9.64
CA ILE A 400 21.79 15.95 9.81
C ILE A 400 20.35 16.19 10.29
N PHE A 401 19.45 15.27 10.02
CA PHE A 401 18.11 15.22 10.60
C PHE A 401 17.59 13.79 10.68
N ALA A 402 16.64 13.58 11.58
CA ALA A 402 15.87 12.34 11.69
C ALA A 402 14.36 12.65 11.82
N ARG A 403 13.54 11.76 11.29
CA ARG A 403 12.08 11.77 11.47
C ARG A 403 11.60 10.34 11.74
N VAL A 404 10.78 10.18 12.77
CA VAL A 404 10.17 8.90 13.17
C VAL A 404 8.67 9.01 13.00
N TYR A 405 8.09 8.13 12.17
CA TYR A 405 6.65 8.05 11.95
C TYR A 405 6.14 6.68 12.39
N ARG A 406 5.11 6.66 13.24
CA ARG A 406 4.47 5.45 13.75
C ARG A 406 3.08 5.32 13.18
N TRP A 407 2.84 4.23 12.48
CA TRP A 407 1.57 3.91 11.85
C TRP A 407 0.97 2.71 12.57
N ARG A 408 0.10 3.00 13.55
CA ARG A 408 -0.60 1.98 14.31
C ARG A 408 -1.77 1.46 13.50
N GLU A 409 -1.89 0.12 13.40
CA GLU A 409 -3.01 -0.55 12.71
C GLU A 409 -3.35 0.07 11.35
N ALA A 410 -2.31 0.36 10.52
CA ALA A 410 -2.50 1.06 9.25
C ALA A 410 -2.48 0.13 8.03
N MET A 411 -1.94 -1.09 8.19
CA MET A 411 -1.73 -2.03 7.09
C MET A 411 -2.64 -3.24 7.24
N ALA A 412 -3.72 -3.31 6.45
CA ALA A 412 -4.62 -4.46 6.43
C ALA A 412 -3.89 -5.73 6.00
N GLN A 413 -4.11 -6.83 6.72
CA GLN A 413 -3.49 -8.12 6.48
C GLN A 413 -4.46 -9.07 5.78
N TYR A 414 -4.10 -9.49 4.59
CA TYR A 414 -4.92 -10.39 3.78
C TYR A 414 -4.54 -11.83 4.08
N GLU A 415 -5.06 -12.37 5.19
CA GLU A 415 -4.81 -13.74 5.63
C GLU A 415 -5.62 -14.76 4.80
N PRO A 416 -5.31 -16.07 4.84
CA PRO A 416 -6.12 -17.10 4.21
C PRO A 416 -7.62 -16.98 4.57
N GLY A 417 -8.47 -17.04 3.55
CA GLY A 417 -9.91 -16.78 3.69
C GLY A 417 -10.33 -15.32 3.50
N HIS A 418 -9.38 -14.40 3.28
CA HIS A 418 -9.67 -12.97 3.11
C HIS A 418 -10.66 -12.71 1.95
N ILE A 419 -10.48 -13.35 0.80
CA ILE A 419 -11.37 -13.15 -0.37
C ILE A 419 -12.81 -13.54 -0.03
N ALA A 420 -13.00 -14.71 0.57
CA ALA A 420 -14.33 -15.18 0.98
C ALA A 420 -14.97 -14.24 2.03
N ARG A 421 -14.15 -13.68 2.94
CA ARG A 421 -14.62 -12.69 3.92
C ARG A 421 -15.07 -11.39 3.23
N VAL A 422 -14.29 -10.88 2.28
CA VAL A 422 -14.66 -9.69 1.51
C VAL A 422 -15.93 -9.91 0.71
N GLU A 423 -16.10 -11.05 0.06
CA GLU A 423 -17.35 -11.43 -0.64
C GLU A 423 -18.57 -11.43 0.32
N GLN A 424 -18.40 -11.93 1.55
CA GLN A 424 -19.46 -11.87 2.56
C GLN A 424 -19.77 -10.44 3.02
N ILE A 425 -18.73 -9.60 3.20
CA ILE A 425 -18.88 -8.17 3.52
C ILE A 425 -19.68 -7.50 2.39
N GLU A 426 -19.28 -7.66 1.15
CA GLU A 426 -19.93 -7.05 -0.02
C GLU A 426 -21.39 -7.50 -0.18
N LYS A 427 -21.66 -8.78 0.03
CA LYS A 427 -23.03 -9.31 -0.01
C LYS A 427 -23.90 -8.64 1.05
N ARG A 428 -23.42 -8.52 2.30
CA ARG A 428 -24.17 -7.83 3.37
C ARG A 428 -24.37 -6.35 3.09
N VAL A 429 -23.32 -5.66 2.63
CA VAL A 429 -23.39 -4.24 2.23
C VAL A 429 -24.34 -4.02 1.05
N ALA A 430 -24.52 -5.00 0.16
CA ALA A 430 -25.49 -4.91 -0.92
C ALA A 430 -26.95 -5.03 -0.42
N GLU A 431 -27.17 -5.70 0.71
CA GLU A 431 -28.49 -5.85 1.35
C GLU A 431 -28.86 -4.62 2.20
N ILE A 432 -27.95 -3.66 2.42
CA ILE A 432 -28.15 -2.46 3.24
C ILE A 432 -28.18 -1.22 2.32
N PRO A 433 -29.38 -0.68 2.01
CA PRO A 433 -29.50 0.47 1.11
C PRO A 433 -28.77 1.71 1.63
N GLY A 434 -28.07 2.42 0.77
CA GLY A 434 -27.38 3.66 1.12
C GLY A 434 -26.03 3.46 1.84
N LEU A 435 -25.60 2.21 2.10
CA LEU A 435 -24.29 1.94 2.67
C LEU A 435 -23.26 1.59 1.60
N ALA A 436 -22.08 2.24 1.68
CA ALA A 436 -20.91 1.86 0.92
C ALA A 436 -19.66 1.84 1.82
N LEU A 437 -18.68 0.99 1.48
CA LEU A 437 -17.39 0.90 2.15
C LEU A 437 -16.28 1.29 1.18
N ALA A 438 -15.23 1.93 1.68
CA ALA A 438 -14.02 2.23 0.93
C ALA A 438 -12.78 2.04 1.83
N GLY A 439 -11.63 1.70 1.24
CA GLY A 439 -10.40 1.58 2.00
C GLY A 439 -9.47 0.48 1.51
N ASN A 440 -8.37 0.31 2.24
CA ASN A 440 -7.32 -0.66 1.95
C ASN A 440 -7.61 -2.08 2.45
N ALA A 441 -8.76 -2.28 3.08
CA ALA A 441 -9.11 -3.56 3.72
C ALA A 441 -9.70 -4.60 2.74
N TYR A 442 -10.07 -4.22 1.52
CA TYR A 442 -10.92 -5.06 0.67
C TYR A 442 -10.18 -5.62 -0.56
N HIS A 443 -9.82 -4.79 -1.52
CA HIS A 443 -9.32 -5.21 -2.84
C HIS A 443 -7.95 -4.61 -3.21
N GLY A 444 -7.09 -4.38 -2.23
CA GLY A 444 -5.72 -3.89 -2.41
C GLY A 444 -5.38 -2.74 -1.48
N ILE A 445 -4.13 -2.76 -1.03
CA ILE A 445 -3.62 -1.84 -0.01
C ILE A 445 -2.95 -0.58 -0.58
N GLY A 446 -2.69 -0.54 -1.89
CA GLY A 446 -1.95 0.54 -2.52
C GLY A 446 -2.79 1.80 -2.73
N VAL A 447 -2.13 2.96 -2.84
CA VAL A 447 -2.79 4.24 -3.14
C VAL A 447 -3.73 4.16 -4.35
N PRO A 448 -3.34 3.51 -5.49
CA PRO A 448 -4.27 3.37 -6.60
C PRO A 448 -5.53 2.55 -6.26
N ASP A 449 -5.40 1.50 -5.43
CA ASP A 449 -6.54 0.67 -5.03
C ASP A 449 -7.48 1.45 -4.12
N CYS A 450 -6.93 2.26 -3.21
CA CYS A 450 -7.71 3.15 -2.33
C CYS A 450 -8.47 4.22 -3.14
N VAL A 451 -7.83 4.80 -4.16
CA VAL A 451 -8.49 5.73 -5.09
C VAL A 451 -9.65 5.05 -5.82
N ARG A 452 -9.43 3.84 -6.34
CA ARG A 452 -10.48 3.05 -6.99
C ARG A 452 -11.63 2.78 -6.06
N SER A 453 -11.33 2.30 -4.85
CA SER A 453 -12.33 1.95 -3.83
C SER A 453 -13.21 3.15 -3.45
N GLY A 454 -12.61 4.34 -3.29
CA GLY A 454 -13.36 5.58 -3.05
C GLY A 454 -14.27 5.97 -4.21
N ASN A 455 -13.80 5.85 -5.45
CA ASN A 455 -14.61 6.09 -6.65
C ASN A 455 -15.79 5.12 -6.75
N GLU A 456 -15.54 3.83 -6.55
CA GLU A 456 -16.59 2.79 -6.58
C GLU A 456 -17.67 3.03 -5.51
N ALA A 457 -17.26 3.42 -4.29
CA ALA A 457 -18.18 3.77 -3.21
C ALA A 457 -19.02 5.01 -3.53
N ALA A 458 -18.43 6.06 -4.10
CA ALA A 458 -19.15 7.24 -4.54
C ALA A 458 -20.17 6.90 -5.63
N ASN A 459 -19.77 6.15 -6.66
CA ASN A 459 -20.69 5.74 -7.74
C ASN A 459 -21.86 4.91 -7.22
N LYS A 460 -21.63 4.01 -6.25
CA LYS A 460 -22.67 3.20 -5.64
C LYS A 460 -23.76 4.05 -4.99
N VAL A 461 -23.38 5.09 -4.22
CA VAL A 461 -24.37 5.95 -3.54
C VAL A 461 -25.01 6.94 -4.51
N VAL A 462 -24.31 7.42 -5.54
CA VAL A 462 -24.86 8.29 -6.58
C VAL A 462 -25.99 7.60 -7.36
N GLN A 463 -25.85 6.31 -7.65
CA GLN A 463 -26.91 5.52 -8.33
C GLN A 463 -28.23 5.43 -7.55
N LEU A 464 -28.21 5.69 -6.24
CA LEU A 464 -29.38 5.71 -5.39
C LEU A 464 -30.06 7.09 -5.33
N VAL A 465 -29.43 8.13 -5.87
CA VAL A 465 -30.01 9.47 -5.94
C VAL A 465 -31.08 9.46 -7.04
N PRO A 466 -32.35 9.81 -6.73
CA PRO A 466 -33.39 9.90 -7.75
C PRO A 466 -32.97 10.87 -8.87
N GLU A 467 -33.15 10.47 -10.12
CA GLU A 467 -32.99 11.41 -11.22
C GLU A 467 -33.97 12.59 -11.03
N GLY A 468 -33.42 13.80 -10.92
CA GLY A 468 -34.23 15.00 -10.77
C GLY A 468 -35.21 15.11 -11.94
N GLN A 469 -36.51 15.25 -11.66
CA GLN A 469 -37.43 15.61 -12.73
C GLN A 469 -36.94 16.93 -13.37
N PRO A 470 -36.86 16.98 -14.72
CA PRO A 470 -36.53 18.24 -15.37
C PRO A 470 -37.51 19.31 -14.91
N ALA A 471 -37.01 20.48 -14.52
CA ALA A 471 -37.84 21.61 -14.15
C ALA A 471 -38.94 21.82 -15.21
N PRO A 472 -40.19 22.00 -14.82
CA PRO A 472 -41.22 22.27 -15.79
C PRO A 472 -40.91 23.55 -16.54
N SER A 473 -40.81 23.42 -17.84
CA SER A 473 -40.51 24.49 -18.84
C SER A 473 -41.54 25.62 -18.81
#